data_9fa5d225e059c1fb5401715e0677f4e1
#
_entry.id   9fa5d225e059c1fb5401715e0677f4e1
#
_cell.length_a   1.000
_cell.length_b   1.000
_cell.length_c   1.000
_cell.angle_alpha   90.00
_cell.angle_beta   90.00
_cell.angle_gamma   90.00
#
_symmetry.space_group_name_H-M   'P 1'
#
loop_
_entity.id
_entity.type
_entity.pdbx_description
1 polymer ?
#
loop_
_entity_poly.entity_id
_entity_poly.type
_entity_poly.pdbx_seq_one_letter_code
_entity_poly.pdbx_strand_id
1 'polypeptide(L)'
;YYASRGLGDVYKRQRRNYVIRRASNLSKESHIIAANIDQALLLATLRAPETATEFVDRFLVTCEAYKVPVTIALSKADLQDPSAMAEFRAVYEGAGYRVLEVSATEGVGVEAVCELLEGRVTLLSGNSGVGKSTLIHAIDPSLDIRTGEISDSHHKGRHTTTFSTMYPLAGGGAVIDTPGIKGFGLIDIDDAELWHYFPEMMRVAPECRFYNCTHTHEPGCAVVEAVREGKIAYARYESYLKILDEDEKYRK
;
A
#
# COMPACT_ATOMS: atom_id res chain seq x y z
N TYR A 1 44.08 23.29 11.11
CA TYR A 1 42.70 23.73 11.31
C TYR A 1 41.90 23.56 10.03
N TYR A 2 41.43 22.35 9.77
CA TYR A 2 40.40 22.17 8.72
C TYR A 2 39.06 22.06 9.42
N ALA A 3 38.31 23.14 9.33
CA ALA A 3 36.95 23.22 9.85
C ALA A 3 36.07 22.22 9.10
N SER A 4 35.52 21.26 9.82
CA SER A 4 34.43 20.38 9.43
C SER A 4 33.13 21.19 9.25
N ARG A 5 33.11 22.11 8.31
CA ARG A 5 31.88 22.79 7.85
C ARG A 5 31.28 21.97 6.71
N GLY A 6 30.23 21.24 6.97
CA GLY A 6 29.43 20.70 5.91
C GLY A 6 28.72 19.37 6.16
N LEU A 7 29.16 18.55 7.11
CA LEU A 7 28.51 17.26 7.39
C LEU A 7 27.33 17.36 8.38
N GLY A 8 27.24 18.45 9.16
CA GLY A 8 26.19 18.63 10.16
C GLY A 8 24.81 18.94 9.59
N ASP A 9 24.72 19.57 8.42
CA ASP A 9 23.44 19.97 7.84
C ASP A 9 22.78 18.88 6.98
N VAL A 10 23.53 17.93 6.48
CA VAL A 10 23.01 16.81 5.68
C VAL A 10 22.16 15.87 6.54
N TYR A 11 22.45 15.75 7.82
CA TYR A 11 21.74 14.88 8.76
C TYR A 11 20.52 15.52 9.43
N LYS A 12 20.25 16.80 9.23
CA LYS A 12 19.15 17.53 9.88
C LYS A 12 17.89 17.72 9.02
N ARG A 13 17.85 17.18 7.79
CA ARG A 13 16.61 17.21 7.01
C ARG A 13 15.61 16.27 7.66
N GLN A 14 14.56 16.83 8.25
CA GLN A 14 13.43 16.05 8.75
C GLN A 14 12.84 15.21 7.62
N ARG A 15 12.49 13.96 7.94
CA ARG A 15 11.78 13.10 6.99
C ARG A 15 10.42 13.74 6.70
N ARG A 16 10.05 13.85 5.42
CA ARG A 16 8.71 14.33 5.02
C ARG A 16 7.63 13.32 5.37
N ASN A 17 7.92 12.07 5.11
CA ASN A 17 7.11 10.91 5.43
C ASN A 17 8.00 9.67 5.54
N TYR A 18 7.40 8.59 6.00
CA TYR A 18 8.06 7.28 6.07
C TYR A 18 6.98 6.19 6.13
N VAL A 19 7.34 4.97 5.77
CA VAL A 19 6.52 3.79 5.99
C VAL A 19 7.28 2.84 6.90
N ILE A 20 6.59 2.29 7.91
CA ILE A 20 7.18 1.39 8.89
C ILE A 20 6.54 0.00 8.79
N ARG A 21 7.27 -0.98 9.27
CA ARG A 21 6.81 -2.36 9.43
C ARG A 21 7.02 -2.79 10.87
N ARG A 22 6.04 -3.49 11.44
CA ARG A 22 6.20 -4.17 12.72
C ARG A 22 7.15 -5.36 12.55
N ALA A 23 8.11 -5.53 13.44
CA ALA A 23 8.93 -6.72 13.45
C ALA A 23 8.06 -7.95 13.75
N SER A 24 8.25 -9.04 12.99
CA SER A 24 7.40 -10.24 13.03
C SER A 24 7.52 -11.08 14.32
N ASN A 25 8.38 -10.72 15.25
CA ASN A 25 8.60 -11.41 16.51
C ASN A 25 8.45 -10.44 17.66
N LEU A 26 7.36 -10.55 18.45
CA LEU A 26 7.18 -10.10 19.86
C LEU A 26 7.97 -8.85 20.35
N SER A 27 8.81 -8.26 19.53
CA SER A 27 9.50 -7.01 19.84
C SER A 27 8.63 -5.82 19.46
N LYS A 28 8.52 -4.83 20.35
CA LYS A 28 7.88 -3.54 20.07
C LYS A 28 8.66 -2.68 19.06
N GLU A 29 9.67 -3.25 18.39
CA GLU A 29 10.50 -2.51 17.45
C GLU A 29 9.83 -2.40 16.09
N SER A 30 9.72 -1.18 15.61
CA SER A 30 9.27 -0.85 14.26
C SER A 30 10.48 -0.52 13.39
N HIS A 31 10.50 -1.03 12.16
CA HIS A 31 11.56 -0.73 11.20
C HIS A 31 11.02 0.19 10.10
N ILE A 32 11.72 1.31 9.86
CA ILE A 32 11.42 2.15 8.71
C ILE A 32 11.81 1.39 7.45
N ILE A 33 10.84 1.15 6.57
CA ILE A 33 11.02 0.45 5.31
C ILE A 33 11.50 1.41 4.24
N ALA A 34 10.89 2.58 4.17
CA ALA A 34 11.20 3.64 3.24
C ALA A 34 10.85 5.01 3.84
N ALA A 35 11.53 6.05 3.39
CA ALA A 35 11.29 7.43 3.81
C ALA A 35 11.44 8.41 2.64
N ASN A 36 10.82 9.59 2.76
CA ASN A 36 10.80 10.63 1.73
C ASN A 36 10.24 10.12 0.39
N ILE A 37 9.14 9.37 0.47
CA ILE A 37 8.43 8.78 -0.66
C ILE A 37 7.47 9.82 -1.21
N ASP A 38 7.35 9.92 -2.53
CA ASP A 38 6.39 10.82 -3.15
C ASP A 38 5.03 10.14 -3.34
N GLN A 39 5.04 8.83 -3.57
CA GLN A 39 3.83 8.01 -3.77
C GLN A 39 4.12 6.53 -3.56
N ALA A 40 3.05 5.71 -3.55
CA ALA A 40 3.13 4.27 -3.57
C ALA A 40 2.36 3.69 -4.77
N LEU A 41 2.89 2.62 -5.35
CA LEU A 41 2.24 1.80 -6.37
C LEU A 41 2.03 0.40 -5.80
N LEU A 42 0.76 0.05 -5.57
CA LEU A 42 0.37 -1.27 -5.08
C LEU A 42 -0.04 -2.16 -6.26
N LEU A 43 0.72 -3.23 -6.50
CA LEU A 43 0.30 -4.25 -7.46
C LEU A 43 -0.61 -5.26 -6.78
N ALA A 44 -1.76 -5.47 -7.37
CA ALA A 44 -2.73 -6.49 -6.98
C ALA A 44 -3.12 -7.35 -8.18
N THR A 45 -3.49 -8.60 -7.93
CA THR A 45 -4.04 -9.53 -8.91
C THR A 45 -5.27 -10.20 -8.30
N LEU A 46 -6.31 -10.40 -9.08
CA LEU A 46 -7.53 -11.10 -8.65
C LEU A 46 -7.37 -12.61 -8.74
N ARG A 47 -6.37 -13.05 -9.52
CA ARG A 47 -6.07 -14.47 -9.76
C ARG A 47 -4.59 -14.64 -10.07
N ALA A 48 -4.00 -15.75 -9.63
CA ALA A 48 -2.67 -16.25 -9.99
C ALA A 48 -1.45 -15.30 -9.69
N PRO A 49 -1.18 -14.99 -8.42
CA PRO A 49 -1.88 -15.34 -7.18
C PRO A 49 -2.99 -14.35 -6.86
N GLU A 50 -3.99 -14.77 -6.12
CA GLU A 50 -5.01 -13.87 -5.59
C GLU A 50 -4.41 -12.94 -4.53
N THR A 51 -4.73 -11.65 -4.62
CA THR A 51 -4.41 -10.66 -3.61
C THR A 51 -5.63 -10.44 -2.74
N ALA A 52 -5.57 -10.84 -1.48
CA ALA A 52 -6.66 -10.64 -0.55
C ALA A 52 -7.00 -9.15 -0.37
N THR A 53 -8.28 -8.81 -0.35
CA THR A 53 -8.76 -7.43 -0.16
C THR A 53 -8.26 -6.84 1.16
N GLU A 54 -8.17 -7.64 2.22
CA GLU A 54 -7.62 -7.23 3.51
C GLU A 54 -6.17 -6.75 3.40
N PHE A 55 -5.37 -7.36 2.52
CA PHE A 55 -3.99 -6.90 2.29
C PHE A 55 -3.97 -5.54 1.59
N VAL A 56 -4.83 -5.37 0.57
CA VAL A 56 -4.97 -4.09 -0.15
C VAL A 56 -5.39 -3.01 0.83
N ASP A 57 -6.43 -3.25 1.61
CA ASP A 57 -7.03 -2.27 2.51
C ASP A 57 -6.07 -1.86 3.65
N ARG A 58 -5.34 -2.81 4.24
CA ARG A 58 -4.30 -2.53 5.23
C ARG A 58 -3.16 -1.68 4.67
N PHE A 59 -2.77 -1.97 3.43
CA PHE A 59 -1.75 -1.16 2.75
C PHE A 59 -2.24 0.28 2.55
N LEU A 60 -3.49 0.44 2.08
CA LEU A 60 -4.09 1.75 1.87
C LEU A 60 -4.19 2.54 3.18
N VAL A 61 -4.73 1.94 4.25
CA VAL A 61 -4.80 2.56 5.59
C VAL A 61 -3.42 2.99 6.09
N THR A 62 -2.42 2.14 5.92
CA THR A 62 -1.04 2.49 6.30
C THR A 62 -0.54 3.71 5.52
N CYS A 63 -0.74 3.73 4.21
CA CYS A 63 -0.31 4.85 3.37
C CYS A 63 -1.06 6.15 3.69
N GLU A 64 -2.36 6.08 3.96
CA GLU A 64 -3.16 7.24 4.41
C GLU A 64 -2.61 7.80 5.73
N ALA A 65 -2.33 6.94 6.72
CA ALA A 65 -1.77 7.36 8.00
C ALA A 65 -0.42 8.10 7.86
N TYR A 66 0.39 7.68 6.89
CA TYR A 66 1.69 8.32 6.60
C TYR A 66 1.63 9.36 5.49
N LYS A 67 0.45 9.70 4.99
CA LYS A 67 0.22 10.71 3.93
C LYS A 67 1.01 10.41 2.66
N VAL A 68 1.01 9.15 2.24
CA VAL A 68 1.61 8.66 1.01
C VAL A 68 0.50 8.35 0.00
N PRO A 69 0.35 9.13 -1.08
CA PRO A 69 -0.66 8.86 -2.11
C PRO A 69 -0.45 7.48 -2.75
N VAL A 70 -1.53 6.73 -2.97
CA VAL A 70 -1.49 5.38 -3.54
C VAL A 70 -2.20 5.33 -4.89
N THR A 71 -1.55 4.67 -5.84
CA THR A 71 -2.19 4.14 -7.05
C THR A 71 -2.19 2.62 -6.99
N ILE A 72 -3.31 1.99 -7.32
CA ILE A 72 -3.44 0.54 -7.40
C ILE A 72 -3.25 0.12 -8.85
N ALA A 73 -2.37 -0.85 -9.11
CA ALA A 73 -2.21 -1.48 -10.42
C ALA A 73 -2.78 -2.90 -10.38
N LEU A 74 -3.88 -3.14 -11.09
CA LEU A 74 -4.37 -4.48 -11.37
C LEU A 74 -3.43 -5.13 -12.40
N SER A 75 -2.53 -5.93 -11.89
CA SER A 75 -1.48 -6.59 -12.66
C SER A 75 -1.99 -7.85 -13.35
N LYS A 76 -1.28 -8.26 -14.42
CA LYS A 76 -1.66 -9.42 -15.25
C LYS A 76 -3.10 -9.28 -15.78
N ALA A 77 -3.47 -8.09 -16.26
CA ALA A 77 -4.81 -7.79 -16.74
C ALA A 77 -5.24 -8.73 -17.86
N ASP A 78 -4.30 -9.22 -18.66
CA ASP A 78 -4.48 -10.25 -19.69
C ASP A 78 -5.00 -11.60 -19.18
N LEU A 79 -4.76 -11.90 -17.88
CA LEU A 79 -5.18 -13.15 -17.24
C LEU A 79 -6.38 -13.01 -16.31
N GLN A 80 -6.89 -11.78 -16.12
CA GLN A 80 -7.98 -11.50 -15.21
C GLN A 80 -9.34 -11.54 -15.92
N ASP A 81 -10.41 -11.81 -15.16
CA ASP A 81 -11.77 -11.66 -15.65
C ASP A 81 -12.17 -10.18 -15.72
N PRO A 82 -12.61 -9.67 -16.88
CA PRO A 82 -12.99 -8.26 -17.04
C PRO A 82 -14.10 -7.80 -16.08
N SER A 83 -15.07 -8.66 -15.75
CA SER A 83 -16.15 -8.33 -14.81
C SER A 83 -15.60 -8.14 -13.39
N ALA A 84 -14.73 -9.06 -12.93
CA ALA A 84 -14.09 -8.94 -11.63
C ALA A 84 -13.17 -7.73 -11.54
N MET A 85 -12.46 -7.38 -12.63
CA MET A 85 -11.65 -6.15 -12.68
C MET A 85 -12.54 -4.89 -12.57
N ALA A 86 -13.68 -4.88 -13.26
CA ALA A 86 -14.61 -3.76 -13.18
C ALA A 86 -15.20 -3.59 -11.77
N GLU A 87 -15.55 -4.69 -11.10
CA GLU A 87 -16.03 -4.68 -9.71
C GLU A 87 -14.95 -4.15 -8.76
N PHE A 88 -13.72 -4.67 -8.84
CA PHE A 88 -12.61 -4.20 -8.04
C PHE A 88 -12.34 -2.71 -8.25
N ARG A 89 -12.32 -2.27 -9.51
CA ARG A 89 -12.15 -0.86 -9.86
C ARG A 89 -13.26 -0.01 -9.23
N ALA A 90 -14.52 -0.40 -9.36
CA ALA A 90 -15.64 0.35 -8.81
C ALA A 90 -15.52 0.53 -7.29
N VAL A 91 -15.06 -0.49 -6.56
CA VAL A 91 -14.83 -0.43 -5.11
C VAL A 91 -13.77 0.60 -4.77
N TYR A 92 -12.60 0.54 -5.39
CA TYR A 92 -11.46 1.37 -4.99
C TYR A 92 -11.50 2.77 -5.59
N GLU A 93 -12.02 2.95 -6.80
CA GLU A 93 -12.27 4.29 -7.38
C GLU A 93 -13.40 5.01 -6.62
N GLY A 94 -14.43 4.29 -6.18
CA GLY A 94 -15.47 4.82 -5.29
C GLY A 94 -14.90 5.28 -3.93
N ALA A 95 -13.90 4.61 -3.43
CA ALA A 95 -13.15 5.03 -2.24
C ALA A 95 -12.25 6.25 -2.48
N GLY A 96 -11.88 6.53 -3.75
CA GLY A 96 -11.08 7.70 -4.14
C GLY A 96 -9.67 7.37 -4.62
N TYR A 97 -9.35 6.09 -4.83
CA TYR A 97 -8.04 5.65 -5.32
C TYR A 97 -8.01 5.55 -6.83
N ARG A 98 -6.88 5.88 -7.44
CA ARG A 98 -6.65 5.62 -8.86
C ARG A 98 -6.35 4.14 -9.06
N VAL A 99 -7.04 3.51 -10.03
CA VAL A 99 -6.81 2.11 -10.42
C VAL A 99 -6.35 2.06 -11.87
N LEU A 100 -5.22 1.39 -12.13
CA LEU A 100 -4.67 1.13 -13.47
C LEU A 100 -4.76 -0.37 -13.77
N GLU A 101 -5.12 -0.71 -14.99
CA GLU A 101 -5.02 -2.08 -15.49
C GLU A 101 -3.67 -2.24 -16.22
N VAL A 102 -2.90 -3.25 -15.83
CA VAL A 102 -1.53 -3.42 -16.31
C VAL A 102 -1.27 -4.88 -16.71
N SER A 103 -0.77 -5.09 -17.92
CA SER A 103 -0.12 -6.32 -18.34
C SER A 103 1.29 -5.98 -18.81
N ALA A 104 2.29 -6.35 -18.01
CA ALA A 104 3.68 -6.08 -18.33
C ALA A 104 4.19 -6.92 -19.53
N THR A 105 3.57 -8.09 -19.77
CA THR A 105 3.90 -8.99 -20.89
C THR A 105 3.32 -8.52 -22.21
N GLU A 106 2.10 -7.95 -22.17
CA GLU A 106 1.40 -7.45 -23.35
C GLU A 106 1.62 -5.94 -23.57
N GLY A 107 2.34 -5.26 -22.68
CA GLY A 107 2.60 -3.82 -22.75
C GLY A 107 1.38 -2.95 -22.38
N VAL A 108 0.27 -3.52 -21.95
CA VAL A 108 -0.94 -2.78 -21.58
C VAL A 108 -0.70 -1.99 -20.30
N GLY A 109 -1.03 -0.69 -20.31
CA GLY A 109 -0.94 0.19 -19.15
C GLY A 109 0.48 0.53 -18.68
N VAL A 110 1.53 -0.01 -19.33
CA VAL A 110 2.93 0.23 -18.94
C VAL A 110 3.31 1.70 -19.10
N GLU A 111 2.88 2.35 -20.20
CA GLU A 111 3.12 3.77 -20.42
C GLU A 111 2.53 4.66 -19.31
N ALA A 112 1.28 4.38 -18.90
CA ALA A 112 0.63 5.10 -17.80
C ALA A 112 1.37 4.93 -16.46
N VAL A 113 2.00 3.77 -16.25
CA VAL A 113 2.86 3.55 -15.09
C VAL A 113 4.19 4.32 -15.24
N CYS A 114 4.80 4.36 -16.42
CA CYS A 114 6.02 5.17 -16.67
C CYS A 114 5.77 6.64 -16.34
N GLU A 115 4.68 7.23 -16.84
CA GLU A 115 4.27 8.60 -16.54
C GLU A 115 4.04 8.83 -15.03
N LEU A 116 3.43 7.84 -14.35
CA LEU A 116 3.22 7.90 -12.90
C LEU A 116 4.55 7.97 -12.13
N LEU A 117 5.57 7.24 -12.59
CA LEU A 117 6.86 7.09 -11.91
C LEU A 117 7.84 8.23 -12.23
N GLU A 118 7.63 8.97 -13.32
CA GLU A 118 8.57 9.98 -13.80
C GLU A 118 8.87 11.05 -12.73
N GLY A 119 10.16 11.23 -12.44
CA GLY A 119 10.64 12.23 -11.49
C GLY A 119 10.26 11.98 -10.03
N ARG A 120 9.67 10.84 -9.67
CA ARG A 120 9.13 10.55 -8.33
C ARG A 120 9.84 9.37 -7.67
N VAL A 121 9.92 9.42 -6.35
CA VAL A 121 10.33 8.28 -5.52
C VAL A 121 9.09 7.49 -5.17
N THR A 122 8.95 6.31 -5.77
CA THR A 122 7.75 5.47 -5.65
C THR A 122 8.05 4.21 -4.84
N LEU A 123 7.27 3.98 -3.78
CA LEU A 123 7.26 2.72 -3.05
C LEU A 123 6.47 1.67 -3.86
N LEU A 124 7.13 0.59 -4.27
CA LEU A 124 6.48 -0.53 -4.95
C LEU A 124 6.12 -1.62 -3.96
N SER A 125 4.86 -2.00 -3.92
CA SER A 125 4.36 -3.06 -3.05
C SER A 125 3.45 -4.04 -3.78
N GLY A 126 3.22 -5.18 -3.18
CA GLY A 126 2.36 -6.25 -3.69
C GLY A 126 2.89 -7.62 -3.32
N ASN A 127 2.02 -8.62 -3.34
CA ASN A 127 2.35 -9.99 -2.97
C ASN A 127 3.45 -10.59 -3.86
N SER A 128 4.06 -11.68 -3.39
CA SER A 128 4.99 -12.46 -4.22
C SER A 128 4.24 -13.00 -5.45
N GLY A 129 4.86 -12.91 -6.62
CA GLY A 129 4.30 -13.42 -7.87
C GLY A 129 3.25 -12.51 -8.56
N VAL A 130 2.92 -11.33 -8.02
CA VAL A 130 1.98 -10.38 -8.67
C VAL A 130 2.56 -9.70 -9.93
N GLY A 131 3.85 -9.85 -10.22
CA GLY A 131 4.47 -9.30 -11.43
C GLY A 131 5.31 -8.03 -11.22
N LYS A 132 5.70 -7.68 -9.97
CA LYS A 132 6.54 -6.49 -9.69
C LYS A 132 7.80 -6.43 -10.55
N SER A 133 8.62 -7.48 -10.50
CA SER A 133 9.89 -7.53 -11.25
C SER A 133 9.66 -7.50 -12.76
N THR A 134 8.62 -8.15 -13.27
CA THR A 134 8.25 -8.13 -14.68
C THR A 134 7.85 -6.72 -15.13
N LEU A 135 7.08 -6.02 -14.29
CA LEU A 135 6.68 -4.64 -14.57
C LEU A 135 7.90 -3.69 -14.58
N ILE A 136 8.79 -3.81 -13.58
CA ILE A 136 9.99 -2.96 -13.55
C ILE A 136 10.87 -3.23 -14.78
N HIS A 137 11.03 -4.49 -15.17
CA HIS A 137 11.80 -4.83 -16.38
C HIS A 137 11.13 -4.30 -17.65
N ALA A 138 9.81 -4.27 -17.73
CA ALA A 138 9.09 -3.68 -18.86
C ALA A 138 9.26 -2.15 -18.93
N ILE A 139 9.37 -1.47 -17.77
CA ILE A 139 9.59 -0.03 -17.66
C ILE A 139 11.04 0.33 -17.97
N ASP A 140 11.99 -0.40 -17.41
CA ASP A 140 13.42 -0.18 -17.57
C ASP A 140 14.16 -1.52 -17.72
N PRO A 141 14.38 -1.99 -18.95
CA PRO A 141 15.08 -3.25 -19.23
C PRO A 141 16.54 -3.28 -18.76
N SER A 142 17.14 -2.11 -18.46
CA SER A 142 18.52 -2.03 -17.98
C SER A 142 18.65 -2.43 -16.50
N LEU A 143 17.55 -2.48 -15.77
CA LEU A 143 17.53 -2.88 -14.37
C LEU A 143 17.54 -4.40 -14.25
N ASP A 144 18.66 -4.95 -13.80
CA ASP A 144 18.81 -6.38 -13.47
C ASP A 144 18.16 -6.69 -12.10
N ILE A 145 16.83 -6.76 -12.09
CA ILE A 145 16.09 -7.18 -10.92
C ILE A 145 15.91 -8.69 -11.02
N ARG A 146 16.76 -9.42 -10.31
CA ARG A 146 16.72 -10.89 -10.29
C ARG A 146 15.39 -11.39 -9.75
N THR A 147 14.56 -11.89 -10.63
CA THR A 147 13.22 -12.42 -10.35
C THR A 147 13.20 -13.67 -9.46
N GLY A 148 14.37 -14.29 -9.21
CA GLY A 148 14.48 -15.57 -8.48
C GLY A 148 14.91 -15.46 -7.02
N GLU A 149 15.53 -14.39 -6.57
CA GLU A 149 16.05 -14.29 -5.20
C GLU A 149 15.01 -13.89 -4.14
N ILE A 150 13.82 -13.46 -4.57
CA ILE A 150 12.75 -13.03 -3.66
C ILE A 150 11.95 -14.21 -3.07
N SER A 151 11.91 -15.37 -3.74
CA SER A 151 11.08 -16.51 -3.33
C SER A 151 11.84 -17.74 -2.78
N ASP A 152 13.14 -17.91 -3.04
CA ASP A 152 13.86 -19.15 -2.70
C ASP A 152 14.63 -19.11 -1.37
N SER A 153 14.62 -18.02 -0.62
CA SER A 153 15.30 -17.95 0.68
C SER A 153 14.61 -18.71 1.82
N HIS A 154 13.50 -19.44 1.54
CA HIS A 154 12.79 -20.23 2.56
C HIS A 154 13.40 -21.60 2.89
N HIS A 155 14.49 -22.00 2.25
CA HIS A 155 15.10 -23.30 2.50
C HIS A 155 16.48 -23.25 3.16
N LYS A 156 16.71 -22.41 4.17
CA LYS A 156 17.73 -22.66 5.21
C LYS A 156 17.71 -21.52 6.24
N GLY A 157 17.27 -21.80 7.43
CA GLY A 157 17.37 -21.14 8.72
C GLY A 157 18.45 -20.07 8.96
N ARG A 158 18.50 -19.04 8.15
CA ARG A 158 19.37 -17.88 8.34
C ARG A 158 18.48 -16.63 8.33
N HIS A 159 18.55 -15.84 9.38
CA HIS A 159 17.87 -14.55 9.48
C HIS A 159 18.21 -13.70 8.25
N THR A 160 17.33 -13.69 7.26
CA THR A 160 17.47 -12.81 6.10
C THR A 160 16.85 -11.48 6.47
N THR A 161 17.66 -10.54 6.88
CA THR A 161 17.29 -9.13 6.99
C THR A 161 16.95 -8.67 5.58
N THR A 162 15.67 -8.54 5.29
CA THR A 162 15.19 -8.15 3.97
C THR A 162 15.30 -6.64 3.88
N PHE A 163 16.34 -6.13 3.26
CA PHE A 163 16.53 -4.69 3.02
C PHE A 163 15.67 -4.26 1.84
N SER A 164 15.02 -3.09 1.95
CA SER A 164 14.42 -2.42 0.80
C SER A 164 15.51 -1.92 -0.12
N THR A 165 15.36 -2.11 -1.42
CA THR A 165 16.34 -1.67 -2.42
C THR A 165 15.73 -0.57 -3.27
N MET A 166 16.50 0.51 -3.48
CA MET A 166 16.09 1.62 -4.33
C MET A 166 16.75 1.50 -5.69
N TYR A 167 15.96 1.53 -6.74
CA TYR A 167 16.37 1.46 -8.14
C TYR A 167 16.08 2.79 -8.81
N PRO A 168 17.10 3.57 -9.20
CA PRO A 168 16.91 4.76 -10.03
C PRO A 168 16.43 4.34 -11.43
N LEU A 169 15.47 5.07 -11.99
CA LEU A 169 14.91 4.83 -13.32
C LEU A 169 15.61 5.71 -14.36
N ALA A 170 15.78 5.18 -15.58
CA ALA A 170 16.39 5.91 -16.70
C ALA A 170 15.60 7.20 -17.07
N GLY A 171 14.27 7.17 -16.94
CA GLY A 171 13.38 8.34 -17.14
C GLY A 171 13.36 9.35 -15.98
N GLY A 172 14.24 9.17 -14.97
CA GLY A 172 14.24 9.96 -13.74
C GLY A 172 13.30 9.40 -12.69
N GLY A 173 13.52 9.78 -11.41
CA GLY A 173 12.83 9.19 -10.27
C GLY A 173 13.47 7.87 -9.82
N ALA A 174 12.79 7.16 -8.94
CA ALA A 174 13.26 5.88 -8.42
C ALA A 174 12.10 5.01 -7.91
N VAL A 175 12.30 3.70 -7.95
CA VAL A 175 11.40 2.72 -7.35
C VAL A 175 12.08 2.09 -6.14
N ILE A 176 11.39 2.04 -5.01
CA ILE A 176 11.81 1.33 -3.82
C ILE A 176 11.03 0.01 -3.78
N ASP A 177 11.73 -1.10 -4.05
CA ASP A 177 11.13 -2.43 -3.90
C ASP A 177 11.22 -2.90 -2.45
N THR A 178 10.09 -3.35 -1.94
CA THR A 178 10.00 -3.90 -0.59
C THR A 178 9.73 -5.40 -0.69
N PRO A 179 10.74 -6.23 -0.54
CA PRO A 179 10.56 -7.67 -0.70
C PRO A 179 9.61 -8.22 0.36
N GLY A 180 8.55 -8.89 -0.14
CA GLY A 180 7.71 -9.79 0.65
C GLY A 180 7.12 -9.23 1.94
N ILE A 181 6.54 -8.03 1.92
CA ILE A 181 5.82 -7.54 3.10
C ILE A 181 4.54 -8.36 3.26
N LYS A 182 4.67 -9.49 3.94
CA LYS A 182 3.54 -10.28 4.41
C LYS A 182 2.95 -9.63 5.66
N GLY A 183 2.16 -8.60 5.46
CA GLY A 183 1.45 -7.93 6.54
C GLY A 183 2.01 -6.53 6.84
N PHE A 184 1.26 -5.53 6.42
CA PHE A 184 1.33 -4.20 7.00
C PHE A 184 0.62 -4.27 8.36
N GLY A 185 1.39 -4.32 9.45
CA GLY A 185 0.82 -4.09 10.76
C GLY A 185 0.51 -2.60 10.87
N LEU A 186 -0.71 -2.28 11.22
CA LEU A 186 -1.07 -0.93 11.61
C LEU A 186 -0.34 -0.64 12.92
N ILE A 187 0.66 0.21 12.87
CA ILE A 187 1.47 0.58 14.03
C ILE A 187 1.00 1.97 14.45
N ASP A 188 0.66 2.10 15.73
CA ASP A 188 0.30 3.37 16.36
C ASP A 188 -0.97 4.05 15.79
N ILE A 189 -1.91 3.30 15.20
CA ILE A 189 -3.24 3.81 14.86
C ILE A 189 -4.18 3.47 16.03
N ASP A 190 -4.79 4.49 16.62
CA ASP A 190 -5.85 4.30 17.61
C ASP A 190 -7.13 3.81 16.91
N ASP A 191 -7.85 2.86 17.54
CA ASP A 191 -9.11 2.32 17.01
C ASP A 191 -10.12 3.45 16.75
N ALA A 192 -10.14 4.45 17.63
CA ALA A 192 -10.98 5.63 17.49
C ALA A 192 -10.65 6.48 16.26
N GLU A 193 -9.42 6.37 15.74
CA GLU A 193 -8.93 7.12 14.58
C GLU A 193 -8.91 6.31 13.29
N LEU A 194 -9.11 5.00 13.34
CA LEU A 194 -8.97 4.11 12.18
C LEU A 194 -9.84 4.53 10.99
N TRP A 195 -11.07 4.96 11.22
CA TRP A 195 -11.99 5.39 10.16
C TRP A 195 -11.53 6.64 9.41
N HIS A 196 -10.66 7.47 10.01
CA HIS A 196 -10.05 8.61 9.33
C HIS A 196 -9.17 8.21 8.13
N TYR A 197 -8.70 6.97 8.12
CA TYR A 197 -7.85 6.43 7.06
C TYR A 197 -8.65 5.66 5.99
N PHE A 198 -9.98 5.82 5.99
CA PHE A 198 -10.90 5.38 4.95
C PHE A 198 -11.51 6.62 4.29
N PRO A 199 -10.97 7.12 3.15
CA PRO A 199 -11.40 8.39 2.57
C PRO A 199 -12.90 8.45 2.27
N GLU A 200 -13.51 7.33 1.89
CA GLU A 200 -14.93 7.21 1.66
C GLU A 200 -15.77 7.40 2.93
N MET A 201 -15.28 6.94 4.08
CA MET A 201 -15.93 7.15 5.37
C MET A 201 -15.76 8.60 5.84
N MET A 202 -14.56 9.16 5.67
CA MET A 202 -14.27 10.56 6.01
C MET A 202 -15.21 11.56 5.32
N ARG A 203 -15.63 11.26 4.09
CA ARG A 203 -16.54 12.14 3.34
C ARG A 203 -17.94 12.24 3.93
N VAL A 204 -18.43 11.17 4.56
CA VAL A 204 -19.81 11.10 5.08
C VAL A 204 -19.89 11.16 6.61
N ALA A 205 -18.80 10.90 7.32
CA ALA A 205 -18.75 10.91 8.77
C ALA A 205 -19.25 12.22 9.43
N PRO A 206 -19.04 13.42 8.83
CA PRO A 206 -19.60 14.67 9.39
C PRO A 206 -21.13 14.69 9.50
N GLU A 207 -21.84 13.84 8.76
CA GLU A 207 -23.31 13.71 8.81
C GLU A 207 -23.80 12.79 9.91
N CYS A 208 -22.90 12.12 10.66
CA CYS A 208 -23.27 11.26 11.77
C CYS A 208 -23.93 12.06 12.89
N ARG A 209 -24.93 11.43 13.53
CA ARG A 209 -25.65 12.02 14.67
C ARG A 209 -24.72 12.33 15.86
N PHE A 210 -23.69 11.49 16.08
CA PHE A 210 -22.78 11.62 17.21
C PHE A 210 -21.37 11.96 16.71
N TYR A 211 -20.72 12.92 17.37
CA TYR A 211 -19.36 13.38 17.01
C TYR A 211 -18.27 12.32 17.28
N ASN A 212 -18.54 11.38 18.19
CA ASN A 212 -17.65 10.26 18.55
C ASN A 212 -18.15 8.93 17.99
N CYS A 213 -18.81 8.95 16.84
CA CYS A 213 -19.33 7.76 16.19
C CYS A 213 -18.17 6.84 15.80
N THR A 214 -18.26 5.56 16.17
CA THR A 214 -17.29 4.52 15.75
C THR A 214 -17.71 3.85 14.46
N HIS A 215 -18.86 4.23 13.90
CA HIS A 215 -19.43 3.71 12.65
C HIS A 215 -19.69 2.18 12.67
N THR A 216 -19.94 1.63 13.86
CA THR A 216 -20.21 0.19 14.03
C THR A 216 -21.69 -0.09 14.31
N HIS A 217 -22.26 0.52 15.37
CA HIS A 217 -23.60 0.20 15.87
C HIS A 217 -24.44 1.42 16.27
N GLU A 218 -23.91 2.63 16.12
CA GLU A 218 -24.57 3.83 16.58
C GLU A 218 -25.80 4.16 15.73
N PRO A 219 -26.93 4.51 16.38
CA PRO A 219 -28.14 4.91 15.66
C PRO A 219 -27.94 6.27 14.97
N GLY A 220 -28.32 6.34 13.69
CA GLY A 220 -28.12 7.55 12.87
C GLY A 220 -26.67 7.73 12.42
N CYS A 221 -25.94 6.63 12.25
CA CYS A 221 -24.62 6.63 11.63
C CYS A 221 -24.71 6.81 10.12
N ALA A 222 -24.20 7.93 9.61
CA ALA A 222 -24.21 8.23 8.17
C ALA A 222 -23.36 7.26 7.35
N VAL A 223 -22.26 6.73 7.93
CA VAL A 223 -21.42 5.73 7.26
C VAL A 223 -22.18 4.43 7.06
N VAL A 224 -22.85 3.91 8.09
CA VAL A 224 -23.66 2.67 7.99
C VAL A 224 -24.80 2.85 6.98
N GLU A 225 -25.42 4.03 6.93
CA GLU A 225 -26.46 4.33 5.97
C GLU A 225 -25.89 4.40 4.54
N ALA A 226 -24.75 5.06 4.34
CA ALA A 226 -24.06 5.10 3.05
C ALA A 226 -23.66 3.71 2.53
N VAL A 227 -23.29 2.79 3.43
CA VAL A 227 -23.06 1.37 3.08
C VAL A 227 -24.36 0.69 2.64
N ARG A 228 -25.46 0.90 3.35
CA ARG A 228 -26.78 0.33 2.98
C ARG A 228 -27.28 0.82 1.63
N GLU A 229 -27.01 2.09 1.33
CA GLU A 229 -27.36 2.71 0.04
C GLU A 229 -26.38 2.36 -1.09
N GLY A 230 -25.29 1.63 -0.81
CA GLY A 230 -24.26 1.27 -1.79
C GLY A 230 -23.35 2.44 -2.20
N LYS A 231 -23.38 3.56 -1.48
CA LYS A 231 -22.45 4.71 -1.67
C LYS A 231 -21.04 4.39 -1.18
N ILE A 232 -20.95 3.56 -0.15
CA ILE A 232 -19.70 2.97 0.34
C ILE A 232 -19.78 1.48 0.06
N ALA A 233 -18.76 0.92 -0.58
CA ALA A 233 -18.70 -0.50 -0.88
C ALA A 233 -18.66 -1.33 0.41
N TYR A 234 -19.53 -2.35 0.52
CA TYR A 234 -19.60 -3.21 1.69
C TYR A 234 -18.25 -3.88 2.00
N ALA A 235 -17.50 -4.31 0.98
CA ALA A 235 -16.19 -4.93 1.14
C ALA A 235 -15.20 -4.03 1.89
N ARG A 236 -15.21 -2.72 1.61
CA ARG A 236 -14.37 -1.74 2.32
C ARG A 236 -14.80 -1.55 3.77
N TYR A 237 -16.10 -1.48 4.01
CA TYR A 237 -16.64 -1.39 5.37
C TYR A 237 -16.37 -2.68 6.16
N GLU A 238 -16.49 -3.85 5.53
CA GLU A 238 -16.12 -5.13 6.16
C GLU A 238 -14.63 -5.17 6.54
N SER A 239 -13.74 -4.67 5.68
CA SER A 239 -12.31 -4.55 5.99
C SER A 239 -12.06 -3.62 7.19
N TYR A 240 -12.78 -2.50 7.28
CA TYR A 240 -12.73 -1.60 8.43
C TYR A 240 -13.08 -2.35 9.73
N LEU A 241 -14.20 -3.09 9.75
CA LEU A 241 -14.65 -3.85 10.92
C LEU A 241 -13.66 -4.96 11.31
N LYS A 242 -13.08 -5.66 10.32
CA LYS A 242 -12.06 -6.70 10.57
C LYS A 242 -10.80 -6.13 11.19
N ILE A 243 -10.33 -4.98 10.72
CA ILE A 243 -9.16 -4.31 11.26
C ILE A 243 -9.40 -3.89 12.71
N LEU A 244 -10.57 -3.33 13.04
CA LEU A 244 -10.96 -3.01 14.41
C LEU A 244 -10.95 -4.23 15.34
N ASP A 245 -11.55 -5.36 14.91
CA ASP A 245 -11.64 -6.58 15.74
C ASP A 245 -10.26 -7.22 15.99
N GLU A 246 -9.32 -7.09 15.08
CA GLU A 246 -7.98 -7.63 15.27
C GLU A 246 -7.17 -6.86 16.32
N ASP A 247 -7.27 -5.53 16.33
CA ASP A 247 -6.56 -4.72 17.32
C ASP A 247 -7.06 -4.97 18.75
N GLU A 248 -8.35 -5.24 18.94
CA GLU A 248 -8.89 -5.67 20.25
C GLU A 248 -8.30 -7.00 20.73
N LYS A 249 -8.04 -7.95 19.83
CA LYS A 249 -7.47 -9.27 20.17
C LYS A 249 -5.99 -9.22 20.54
N TYR A 250 -5.24 -8.29 19.99
CA TYR A 250 -3.79 -8.16 20.26
C TYR A 250 -3.47 -7.25 21.45
N ARG A 251 -4.44 -6.54 22.02
CA ARG A 251 -4.30 -5.73 23.23
C ARG A 251 -4.56 -6.48 24.56
N LYS A 252 -5.05 -7.72 24.49
CA LYS A 252 -5.19 -8.62 25.64
C LYS A 252 -3.98 -9.53 25.76
#